data_6a23543423913a41b612937515dbbd7c
#
_entry.id   6a23543423913a41b612937515dbbd7c
#
_cell.length_a   1.000
_cell.length_b   1.000
_cell.length_c   1.000
_cell.angle_alpha   90.00
_cell.angle_beta   90.00
_cell.angle_gamma   90.00
#
_symmetry.space_group_name_H-M   'P 1'
#
loop_
_entity.id
_entity.type
_entity.pdbx_description
1 polymer ?
#
loop_
_entity_poly.entity_id
_entity_poly.type
_entity_poly.pdbx_seq_one_letter_code
_entity_poly.pdbx_strand_id
1 'polypeptide(L)' 'MKIYKYFMSYQFKGNSESGMGSIGIELDEEIKDMETLERCKRHIEKALKNKKSIQASVIILNFQLLNIQEARDGNEGNS' A
#
# COMPACT_ATOMS: atom_id res chain seq x y z
N MET A 1 13.47 -14.22 -2.63
CA MET A 1 12.84 -12.90 -2.48
C MET A 1 11.63 -13.00 -1.59
N LYS A 2 11.41 -12.03 -0.76
CA LYS A 2 10.27 -12.04 0.15
C LYS A 2 9.30 -10.96 -0.20
N ILE A 3 8.02 -11.24 0.00
CA ILE A 3 6.98 -10.25 -0.19
C ILE A 3 6.35 -9.98 1.15
N TYR A 4 6.33 -8.72 1.55
CA TYR A 4 5.78 -8.30 2.82
C TYR A 4 4.38 -7.76 2.57
N LYS A 5 3.38 -8.38 3.18
CA LYS A 5 1.99 -7.99 2.97
C LYS A 5 1.53 -7.16 4.13
N TYR A 6 1.11 -5.94 3.84
CA TYR A 6 0.68 -4.99 4.86
C TYR A 6 -0.77 -4.62 4.67
N PHE A 7 -1.42 -4.34 5.77
CA PHE A 7 -2.76 -3.76 5.76
C PHE A 7 -2.61 -2.36 6.30
N MET A 8 -3.13 -1.37 5.58
CA MET A 8 -2.96 0.03 5.95
C MET A 8 -4.29 0.72 6.03
N SER A 9 -4.42 1.60 7.04
CA SER A 9 -5.54 2.50 7.13
C SER A 9 -5.05 3.89 6.75
N TYR A 10 -5.84 4.62 5.99
CA TYR A 10 -5.42 5.94 5.55
C TYR A 10 -6.59 6.91 5.54
N GLN A 11 -6.26 8.18 5.50
CA GLN A 11 -7.21 9.25 5.35
C GLN A 11 -6.84 10.01 4.08
N PHE A 12 -7.83 10.40 3.29
CA PHE A 12 -7.56 11.20 2.10
C PHE A 12 -8.36 12.48 2.15
N LYS A 13 -7.80 13.51 1.53
CA LYS A 13 -8.47 14.80 1.45
C LYS A 13 -8.26 15.33 0.04
N GLY A 14 -9.34 15.46 -0.70
CA GLY A 14 -9.32 16.03 -2.04
C GLY A 14 -9.96 17.39 -2.05
N ASN A 15 -10.18 17.93 -3.23
CA ASN A 15 -10.76 19.25 -3.35
C ASN A 15 -12.19 19.32 -2.87
N SER A 16 -12.98 18.31 -3.17
CA SER A 16 -14.37 18.33 -2.78
C SER A 16 -14.79 17.11 -2.02
N GLU A 17 -13.89 16.21 -1.70
CA GLU A 17 -14.26 15.04 -0.95
C GLU A 17 -13.12 14.64 -0.04
N SER A 18 -13.46 14.01 1.06
CA SER A 18 -12.48 13.49 1.97
C SER A 18 -13.07 12.24 2.61
N GLY A 19 -12.22 11.43 3.17
CA GLY A 19 -12.70 10.21 3.80
C GLY A 19 -11.56 9.38 4.32
N MET A 20 -11.90 8.18 4.76
CA MET A 20 -10.93 7.22 5.27
C MET A 20 -11.13 5.90 4.55
N GLY A 21 -10.08 5.13 4.46
CA GLY A 21 -10.17 3.84 3.82
C GLY A 21 -9.08 2.93 4.31
N SER A 22 -9.06 1.71 3.77
CA SER A 22 -8.03 0.76 4.08
C SER A 22 -7.64 0.02 2.81
N ILE A 23 -6.42 -0.50 2.80
CA ILE A 23 -5.91 -1.13 1.59
C ILE A 23 -4.85 -2.15 1.98
N GLY A 24 -4.75 -3.22 1.22
CA GLY A 24 -3.67 -4.18 1.35
C GLY A 24 -2.60 -3.85 0.34
N ILE A 25 -1.36 -3.86 0.76
CA ILE A 25 -0.22 -3.53 -0.10
C ILE A 25 0.84 -4.61 0.04
N GLU A 26 1.44 -4.99 -1.08
CA GLU A 26 2.53 -5.94 -1.07
C GLU A 26 3.81 -5.22 -1.45
N LEU A 27 4.84 -5.41 -0.65
CA LEU A 27 6.13 -4.76 -0.88
C LEU A 27 7.23 -5.80 -0.91
N ASP A 28 8.32 -5.48 -1.59
CA ASP A 28 9.47 -6.35 -1.63
C ASP A 28 10.44 -6.04 -0.50
N GLU A 29 10.11 -5.12 0.37
CA GLU A 29 10.94 -4.81 1.53
C GLU A 29 10.06 -4.41 2.68
N GLU A 30 10.59 -4.53 3.87
CA GLU A 30 9.84 -4.19 5.07
C GLU A 30 9.79 -2.68 5.24
N ILE A 31 8.69 -2.18 5.79
CA ILE A 31 8.59 -0.76 6.09
C ILE A 31 9.41 -0.48 7.35
N LYS A 32 10.55 0.16 7.17
CA LYS A 32 11.44 0.47 8.28
C LYS A 32 11.71 1.97 8.41
N ASP A 33 11.36 2.74 7.41
CA ASP A 33 11.67 4.16 7.45
C ASP A 33 10.59 4.96 6.75
N MET A 34 10.73 6.27 6.82
CA MET A 34 9.72 7.16 6.25
C MET A 34 9.72 7.11 4.73
N GLU A 35 10.85 6.81 4.13
CA GLU A 35 10.92 6.77 2.68
C GLU A 35 10.05 5.65 2.12
N THR A 36 10.09 4.47 2.72
CA THR A 36 9.26 3.37 2.29
C THR A 36 7.79 3.70 2.51
N LEU A 37 7.48 4.36 3.61
CA LEU A 37 6.12 4.75 3.91
C LEU A 37 5.62 5.78 2.90
N GLU A 38 6.48 6.70 2.47
CA GLU A 38 6.09 7.67 1.46
C GLU A 38 5.79 7.01 0.11
N ARG A 39 6.50 5.96 -0.23
CA ARG A 39 6.21 5.22 -1.44
C ARG A 39 4.82 4.59 -1.37
N CYS A 40 4.45 4.07 -0.21
CA CYS A 40 3.12 3.51 -0.03
C CYS A 40 2.06 4.59 -0.16
N LYS A 41 2.32 5.77 0.40
CA LYS A 41 1.40 6.88 0.31
C LYS A 41 1.14 7.26 -1.15
N ARG A 42 2.21 7.35 -1.94
CA ARG A 42 2.04 7.68 -3.35
C ARG A 42 1.27 6.59 -4.10
N HIS A 43 1.49 5.35 -3.72
CA HIS A 43 0.76 4.24 -4.35
C HIS A 43 -0.73 4.37 -4.08
N ILE A 44 -1.12 4.72 -2.86
CA ILE A 44 -2.51 4.89 -2.50
C ILE A 44 -3.11 6.08 -3.25
N GLU A 45 -2.36 7.18 -3.33
CA GLU A 45 -2.85 8.37 -4.05
C GLU A 45 -3.09 8.05 -5.52
N LYS A 46 -2.19 7.26 -6.11
CA LYS A 46 -2.34 6.88 -7.50
C LYS A 46 -3.54 5.94 -7.69
N ALA A 47 -3.76 5.04 -6.75
CA ALA A 47 -4.89 4.13 -6.83
C ALA A 47 -6.21 4.88 -6.74
N LEU A 48 -6.29 5.88 -5.87
CA LEU A 48 -7.49 6.68 -5.75
C LEU A 48 -7.77 7.44 -7.05
N LYS A 49 -6.72 8.00 -7.65
CA LYS A 49 -6.90 8.73 -8.87
C LYS A 49 -7.34 7.82 -10.01
N ASN A 50 -6.74 6.65 -10.11
CA ASN A 50 -7.03 5.76 -11.23
C ASN A 50 -8.36 5.04 -11.10
N LYS A 51 -8.74 4.67 -9.87
CA LYS A 51 -9.94 3.86 -9.70
C LYS A 51 -11.16 4.67 -9.37
N LYS A 52 -11.01 5.80 -8.71
CA LYS A 52 -12.17 6.58 -8.28
C LYS A 52 -12.13 8.00 -8.79
N SER A 53 -11.12 8.33 -9.58
CA SER A 53 -10.95 9.67 -10.13
C SER A 53 -10.85 10.73 -9.01
N ILE A 54 -10.32 10.35 -7.87
CA ILE A 54 -10.15 11.26 -6.75
C ILE A 54 -8.71 11.72 -6.73
N GLN A 55 -8.49 13.01 -6.88
CA GLN A 55 -7.16 13.57 -6.75
C GLN A 55 -7.04 14.09 -5.33
N ALA A 56 -6.30 13.40 -4.51
CA ALA A 56 -6.29 13.70 -3.09
C ALA A 56 -4.92 13.52 -2.49
N SER A 57 -4.72 14.13 -1.33
CA SER A 57 -3.54 13.87 -0.53
C SER A 57 -3.89 12.79 0.48
N VAL A 58 -2.96 11.91 0.74
CA VAL A 58 -3.20 10.77 1.61
C VAL A 58 -2.31 10.85 2.83
N ILE A 59 -2.85 10.52 3.98
CA ILE A 59 -2.08 10.38 5.21
C ILE A 59 -2.28 8.95 5.67
N ILE A 60 -1.19 8.23 5.90
CA ILE A 60 -1.29 6.87 6.39
C ILE A 60 -1.44 6.95 7.90
N LEU A 61 -2.56 6.43 8.40
CA LEU A 61 -2.86 6.50 9.81
C LEU A 61 -2.25 5.35 10.60
N ASN A 62 -2.15 4.19 9.96
CA ASN A 62 -1.67 3.00 10.64
C ASN A 62 -1.31 1.96 9.60
N PHE A 63 -0.41 1.07 9.93
CA PHE A 63 -0.13 -0.05 9.06
C PHE A 63 0.24 -1.25 9.91
N GLN A 64 0.00 -2.43 9.38
CA GLN A 64 0.25 -3.65 10.11
C GLN A 64 0.77 -4.71 9.14
N LEU A 65 1.84 -5.37 9.52
CA LEU A 65 2.36 -6.45 8.71
C LEU A 65 1.49 -7.69 8.96
N LEU A 66 0.91 -8.20 7.89
CA LEU A 66 0.04 -9.36 8.02
C LEU A 66 0.83 -10.65 7.91
N ASN A 67 1.67 -10.75 6.91
CA ASN A 67 2.52 -11.91 6.80
C ASN A 67 3.65 -11.64 5.81
N ILE A 68 4.62 -12.52 5.80
CA ILE A 68 5.74 -12.46 4.87
C ILE A 68 5.65 -13.71 4.03
N GLN A 69 5.61 -13.55 2.72
CA GLN A 69 5.48 -14.66 1.81
C GLN A 69 6.75 -14.79 1.00
N GLU A 70 7.21 -16.01 0.81
CA GLU A 70 8.38 -16.22 -0.01
C GLU A 70 7.95 -16.17 -1.46
N ALA A 71 8.54 -15.28 -2.23
CA ALA A 71 8.25 -15.21 -3.63
C ALA A 71 9.17 -16.16 -4.36
N ARG A 72 8.63 -16.94 -5.27
CA ARG A 72 9.42 -17.91 -5.96
C ARG A 72 9.54 -17.58 -7.41
N ASP A 73 10.50 -18.21 -8.07
CA ASP A 73 10.60 -18.05 -9.48
C ASP A 73 9.50 -18.79 -10.16
N GLY A 74 9.28 -18.48 -11.36
CA GLY A 74 8.12 -18.97 -12.02
C GLY A 74 7.97 -20.44 -12.11
N ASN A 75 8.99 -21.17 -11.95
CA ASN A 75 8.81 -22.55 -12.17
C ASN A 75 8.46 -23.30 -10.96
N GLU A 76 8.42 -22.70 -9.83
CA GLU A 76 8.19 -23.45 -8.73
C GLU A 76 6.85 -23.79 -8.57
N GLY A 77 6.06 -23.27 -9.28
CA GLY A 77 4.70 -23.50 -9.11
C GLY A 77 4.31 -24.91 -9.18
N ASN A 78 5.06 -25.68 -9.75
CA ASN A 78 4.65 -26.97 -9.83
C ASN A 78 4.96 -27.73 -8.68
N SER A 79 5.52 -27.24 -7.85
CA SER A 79 5.91 -28.02 -6.75
C SER A 79 4.85 -28.31 -5.83
#